data_67596b659ac1f0f75be9b9d6fc502fe2
#
_entry.id   67596b659ac1f0f75be9b9d6fc502fe2
#
_cell.length_a   1.000
_cell.length_b   1.000
_cell.length_c   1.000
_cell.angle_alpha   90.00
_cell.angle_beta   90.00
_cell.angle_gamma   90.00
#
_symmetry.space_group_name_H-M   'P 1'
#
loop_
_entity.id
_entity.type
_entity.pdbx_description
1 polymer ?
#
loop_
_entity_poly.entity_id
_entity_poly.type
_entity_poly.pdbx_seq_one_letter_code
_entity_poly.pdbx_strand_id
1 'polypeptide(L)'
;MLGLTEDGYATYYSVEDYKAVADSFTGNFGGIGLQFFNYATAVLEKGLTVYRVLGNSPAEEAGLKIGDIVTSVNGKGLDGMTYDDAYDYVVGFVREGKTLSVAVDRNGEDLSFDLTPAEFTQKYVEYKMLEGNVGYVSIYQFGYNSVEEFRTALTDLENAGAKSYIFDVRNDPGGELDSVCSMVDMLVKKGEVIITIEGKNSTETKYAKEDPIVSGKPMAVVVNGSTVSAAEMFTSSLRDLNGATVVGEQTYGKGIGQTTRQLSDGSYIKFTTFRYFTANHVDFNGVGLTPDIEVELSSEKRAKLYELSLEEDDQLYAAWKAVGQ
;
A
#
# COMPACT_ATOMS: atom_id res chain seq x y z
N MET A 1 1.13 26.77 -14.35
CA MET A 1 0.28 26.20 -15.43
C MET A 1 -0.64 25.11 -14.90
N LEU A 2 -0.15 24.14 -14.12
CA LEU A 2 -1.00 23.07 -13.55
C LEU A 2 -2.10 23.59 -12.63
N GLY A 3 -1.89 24.65 -11.86
CA GLY A 3 -2.92 25.27 -11.04
C GLY A 3 -4.09 25.91 -11.79
N LEU A 4 -4.08 25.89 -13.13
CA LEU A 4 -5.18 26.29 -13.98
C LEU A 4 -6.01 25.07 -14.47
N THR A 5 -5.54 23.86 -14.21
CA THR A 5 -6.33 22.64 -14.42
C THR A 5 -7.10 22.37 -13.12
N GLU A 6 -8.36 22.05 -13.20
CA GLU A 6 -9.15 21.61 -12.04
C GLU A 6 -8.81 20.16 -11.64
N ASP A 7 -7.72 19.61 -12.18
CA ASP A 7 -7.23 18.26 -11.89
C ASP A 7 -6.33 18.25 -10.65
N GLY A 8 -6.89 17.89 -9.51
CA GLY A 8 -6.16 17.77 -8.24
C GLY A 8 -5.03 16.73 -8.22
N TYR A 9 -4.94 15.87 -9.23
CA TYR A 9 -3.89 14.85 -9.39
C TYR A 9 -2.81 15.24 -10.39
N ALA A 10 -2.96 16.39 -11.07
CA ALA A 10 -1.97 16.86 -12.01
C ALA A 10 -0.67 17.26 -11.29
N THR A 11 0.46 16.72 -11.75
CA THR A 11 1.77 16.92 -11.11
C THR A 11 2.84 17.14 -12.17
N TYR A 12 3.74 18.06 -11.91
CA TYR A 12 4.99 18.24 -12.65
C TYR A 12 6.11 17.54 -11.89
N TYR A 13 6.97 16.84 -12.61
CA TYR A 13 8.17 16.22 -12.06
C TYR A 13 9.41 16.71 -12.79
N SER A 14 10.45 17.07 -12.05
CA SER A 14 11.80 17.12 -12.60
C SER A 14 12.21 15.71 -13.09
N VAL A 15 13.32 15.62 -13.83
CA VAL A 15 13.89 14.31 -14.24
C VAL A 15 14.21 13.45 -13.01
N GLU A 16 14.76 14.08 -11.96
CA GLU A 16 15.17 13.43 -10.72
C GLU A 16 13.95 12.94 -9.92
N ASP A 17 12.93 13.80 -9.72
CA ASP A 17 11.70 13.41 -9.01
C ASP A 17 10.96 12.28 -9.73
N TYR A 18 10.91 12.34 -11.07
CA TYR A 18 10.26 11.27 -11.83
C TYR A 18 11.02 9.94 -11.72
N LYS A 19 12.36 9.99 -11.70
CA LYS A 19 13.18 8.80 -11.49
C LYS A 19 12.84 8.15 -10.14
N ALA A 20 12.75 8.93 -9.06
CA ALA A 20 12.38 8.41 -7.74
C ALA A 20 11.00 7.74 -7.73
N VAL A 21 10.01 8.33 -8.43
CA VAL A 21 8.68 7.72 -8.61
C VAL A 21 8.77 6.42 -9.40
N ALA A 22 9.53 6.38 -10.50
CA ALA A 22 9.69 5.17 -11.30
C ALA A 22 10.41 4.05 -10.53
N ASP A 23 11.46 4.40 -9.77
CA ASP A 23 12.20 3.46 -8.93
C ASP A 23 11.30 2.86 -7.84
N SER A 24 10.37 3.64 -7.27
CA SER A 24 9.41 3.12 -6.28
C SER A 24 8.50 2.00 -6.81
N PHE A 25 8.22 1.93 -8.11
CA PHE A 25 7.45 0.83 -8.70
C PHE A 25 8.28 -0.43 -8.95
N THR A 26 9.60 -0.34 -8.92
CA THR A 26 10.50 -1.51 -9.06
C THR A 26 10.89 -2.13 -7.71
N GLY A 27 10.41 -1.56 -6.60
CA GLY A 27 10.82 -1.98 -5.26
C GLY A 27 12.19 -1.43 -4.83
N ASN A 28 12.84 -0.62 -5.66
CA ASN A 28 14.10 0.01 -5.32
C ASN A 28 13.85 1.32 -4.59
N PHE A 29 14.33 1.41 -3.38
CA PHE A 29 14.21 2.58 -2.53
C PHE A 29 15.59 3.12 -2.17
N GLY A 30 15.70 4.47 -2.16
CA GLY A 30 16.83 5.15 -1.57
C GLY A 30 16.39 5.83 -0.27
N GLY A 31 17.02 5.48 0.85
CA GLY A 31 16.65 6.08 2.11
C GLY A 31 17.05 5.30 3.35
N ILE A 32 16.36 5.53 4.45
CA ILE A 32 16.60 4.84 5.74
C ILE A 32 15.60 3.71 6.01
N GLY A 33 14.48 3.63 5.26
CA GLY A 33 13.50 2.54 5.36
C GLY A 33 12.51 2.66 6.51
N LEU A 34 12.20 3.87 6.95
CA LEU A 34 11.15 4.13 7.94
C LEU A 34 9.92 4.77 7.30
N GLN A 35 8.75 4.28 7.67
CA GLN A 35 7.47 4.93 7.40
C GLN A 35 6.84 5.36 8.73
N PHE A 36 6.34 6.60 8.76
CA PHE A 36 5.81 7.21 9.98
C PHE A 36 4.29 7.32 9.93
N PHE A 37 3.64 7.07 11.05
CA PHE A 37 2.21 7.22 11.19
C PHE A 37 1.84 8.70 11.34
N ASN A 38 0.96 9.18 10.46
CA ASN A 38 0.42 10.54 10.54
C ASN A 38 -0.90 10.54 11.32
N TYR A 39 -0.85 11.04 12.55
CA TYR A 39 -2.03 11.16 13.41
C TYR A 39 -2.98 12.28 12.99
N ALA A 40 -2.71 13.01 11.92
CA ALA A 40 -3.45 14.21 11.51
C ALA A 40 -3.57 15.26 12.64
N THR A 41 -2.65 15.23 13.60
CA THR A 41 -2.58 16.18 14.71
C THR A 41 -1.76 17.40 14.31
N ALA A 42 -2.13 18.56 14.81
CA ALA A 42 -1.42 19.79 14.48
C ALA A 42 0.04 19.79 14.99
N VAL A 43 0.30 19.08 16.10
CA VAL A 43 1.63 19.08 16.77
C VAL A 43 1.93 17.70 17.34
N LEU A 44 3.17 17.26 17.22
CA LEU A 44 3.68 16.02 17.79
C LEU A 44 3.91 16.18 19.31
N GLU A 45 3.37 15.26 20.09
CA GLU A 45 3.56 15.26 21.55
C GLU A 45 4.97 14.80 21.96
N LYS A 46 5.53 13.82 21.25
CA LYS A 46 6.85 13.26 21.51
C LYS A 46 7.75 13.21 20.28
N GLY A 47 7.21 12.85 19.12
CA GLY A 47 7.98 12.64 17.91
C GLY A 47 7.21 11.85 16.83
N LEU A 48 7.92 11.33 15.85
CA LEU A 48 7.37 10.55 14.75
C LEU A 48 7.26 9.08 15.12
N THR A 49 6.05 8.53 15.12
CA THR A 49 5.83 7.10 15.40
C THR A 49 6.11 6.27 14.16
N VAL A 50 7.01 5.30 14.28
CA VAL A 50 7.31 4.31 13.25
C VAL A 50 6.15 3.34 13.15
N TYR A 51 5.44 3.34 12.02
CA TYR A 51 4.37 2.38 11.80
C TYR A 51 4.80 1.21 10.90
N ARG A 52 5.90 1.38 10.16
CA ARG A 52 6.51 0.32 9.36
C ARG A 52 8.01 0.50 9.23
N VAL A 53 8.75 -0.61 9.34
CA VAL A 53 10.16 -0.73 9.01
C VAL A 53 10.26 -1.56 7.74
N LEU A 54 10.87 -0.99 6.70
CA LEU A 54 10.98 -1.65 5.40
C LEU A 54 12.07 -2.72 5.44
N GLY A 55 11.79 -3.89 4.86
CA GLY A 55 12.77 -4.98 4.81
C GLY A 55 14.03 -4.63 4.01
N ASN A 56 15.16 -5.19 4.40
CA ASN A 56 16.49 -4.94 3.82
C ASN A 56 16.96 -3.48 3.90
N SER A 57 16.35 -2.67 4.76
CA SER A 57 16.67 -1.26 4.91
C SER A 57 17.69 -0.98 6.02
N PRO A 58 18.36 0.20 6.01
CA PRO A 58 19.22 0.62 7.10
C PRO A 58 18.53 0.61 8.47
N ALA A 59 17.23 0.93 8.54
CA ALA A 59 16.48 0.92 9.79
C ALA A 59 16.26 -0.50 10.33
N GLU A 60 15.95 -1.47 9.45
CA GLU A 60 15.84 -2.87 9.85
C GLU A 60 17.17 -3.42 10.34
N GLU A 61 18.26 -3.18 9.59
CA GLU A 61 19.61 -3.60 9.97
C GLU A 61 20.07 -3.01 11.32
N ALA A 62 19.68 -1.76 11.58
CA ALA A 62 19.96 -1.10 12.86
C ALA A 62 19.09 -1.63 14.01
N GLY A 63 18.00 -2.35 13.73
CA GLY A 63 17.11 -2.92 14.74
C GLY A 63 16.02 -1.98 15.24
N LEU A 64 15.61 -0.99 14.42
CA LEU A 64 14.39 -0.23 14.68
C LEU A 64 13.18 -1.14 14.53
N LYS A 65 12.11 -0.79 15.23
CA LYS A 65 10.86 -1.56 15.27
C LYS A 65 9.65 -0.68 15.04
N ILE A 66 8.57 -1.31 14.62
CA ILE A 66 7.24 -0.70 14.62
C ILE A 66 6.91 -0.26 16.06
N GLY A 67 6.23 0.87 16.21
CA GLY A 67 5.90 1.45 17.50
C GLY A 67 7.03 2.28 18.16
N ASP A 68 8.26 2.26 17.64
CA ASP A 68 9.29 3.20 18.05
C ASP A 68 8.83 4.64 17.80
N ILE A 69 9.08 5.53 18.75
CA ILE A 69 8.82 6.96 18.56
C ILE A 69 10.16 7.66 18.37
N VAL A 70 10.45 8.16 17.17
CA VAL A 70 11.64 8.97 16.89
C VAL A 70 11.47 10.32 17.58
N THR A 71 12.17 10.52 18.69
CA THR A 71 12.06 11.69 19.57
C THR A 71 13.03 12.81 19.17
N SER A 72 14.19 12.46 18.59
CA SER A 72 15.14 13.45 18.10
C SER A 72 15.95 12.91 16.92
N VAL A 73 16.44 13.84 16.09
CA VAL A 73 17.36 13.57 14.98
C VAL A 73 18.52 14.55 15.04
N ASN A 74 19.75 14.02 15.05
CA ASN A 74 20.99 14.78 15.19
C ASN A 74 20.97 15.77 16.37
N GLY A 75 20.40 15.31 17.50
CA GLY A 75 20.31 16.07 18.74
C GLY A 75 19.21 17.14 18.76
N LYS A 76 18.42 17.31 17.69
CA LYS A 76 17.26 18.20 17.66
C LYS A 76 16.00 17.40 17.99
N GLY A 77 15.31 17.79 19.08
CA GLY A 77 14.01 17.22 19.46
C GLY A 77 12.93 17.48 18.42
N LEU A 78 12.00 16.54 18.26
CA LEU A 78 10.87 16.63 17.34
C LEU A 78 9.56 16.96 18.06
N ASP A 79 9.56 16.97 19.39
CA ASP A 79 8.41 17.40 20.19
C ASP A 79 8.03 18.85 19.90
N GLY A 80 6.75 19.12 19.82
CA GLY A 80 6.22 20.43 19.47
C GLY A 80 6.33 20.82 17.99
N MET A 81 6.90 19.98 17.12
CA MET A 81 6.87 20.17 15.66
C MET A 81 5.54 19.67 15.07
N THR A 82 5.15 20.20 13.91
CA THR A 82 4.11 19.55 13.12
C THR A 82 4.66 18.25 12.50
N TYR A 83 3.76 17.35 12.08
CA TYR A 83 4.19 16.14 11.36
C TYR A 83 5.02 16.49 10.12
N ASP A 84 4.54 17.43 9.31
CA ASP A 84 5.19 17.83 8.07
C ASP A 84 6.58 18.44 8.31
N ASP A 85 6.72 19.33 9.30
CA ASP A 85 8.02 19.93 9.64
C ASP A 85 9.02 18.88 10.14
N ALA A 86 8.59 17.92 10.95
CA ALA A 86 9.43 16.84 11.46
C ALA A 86 9.82 15.87 10.35
N TYR A 87 8.87 15.50 9.49
CA TYR A 87 9.10 14.64 8.34
C TYR A 87 10.09 15.28 7.35
N ASP A 88 9.86 16.54 6.98
CA ASP A 88 10.73 17.27 6.07
C ASP A 88 12.15 17.45 6.64
N TYR A 89 12.26 17.61 7.96
CA TYR A 89 13.55 17.68 8.64
C TYR A 89 14.33 16.35 8.51
N VAL A 90 13.68 15.20 8.73
CA VAL A 90 14.27 13.87 8.53
C VAL A 90 14.65 13.65 7.06
N VAL A 91 13.72 13.91 6.14
CA VAL A 91 13.90 13.71 4.69
C VAL A 91 15.03 14.58 4.14
N GLY A 92 15.24 15.78 4.69
CA GLY A 92 16.34 16.66 4.30
C GLY A 92 17.71 15.97 4.41
N PHE A 93 17.99 15.28 5.52
CA PHE A 93 19.24 14.52 5.70
C PHE A 93 19.31 13.31 4.77
N VAL A 94 18.17 12.61 4.59
CA VAL A 94 18.10 11.45 3.70
C VAL A 94 18.46 11.85 2.26
N ARG A 95 17.91 12.95 1.76
CA ARG A 95 18.20 13.48 0.41
C ARG A 95 19.67 13.88 0.22
N GLU A 96 20.31 14.35 1.29
CA GLU A 96 21.73 14.70 1.26
C GLU A 96 22.66 13.48 1.41
N GLY A 97 22.11 12.27 1.60
CA GLY A 97 22.88 11.05 1.84
C GLY A 97 23.67 11.06 3.16
N LYS A 98 23.27 11.91 4.11
CA LYS A 98 23.95 12.07 5.40
C LYS A 98 23.43 11.09 6.43
N THR A 99 24.34 10.53 7.23
CA THR A 99 23.97 9.72 8.41
C THR A 99 23.14 10.55 9.37
N LEU A 100 22.04 9.95 9.86
CA LEU A 100 21.18 10.48 10.89
C LEU A 100 21.44 9.73 12.19
N SER A 101 21.77 10.45 13.27
CA SER A 101 21.70 9.90 14.61
C SER A 101 20.30 10.12 15.14
N VAL A 102 19.53 9.05 15.34
CA VAL A 102 18.14 9.10 15.80
C VAL A 102 18.04 8.58 17.22
N ALA A 103 17.37 9.34 18.10
CA ALA A 103 16.95 8.83 19.39
C ALA A 103 15.49 8.39 19.30
N VAL A 104 15.16 7.26 19.91
CA VAL A 104 13.81 6.73 19.93
C VAL A 104 13.38 6.37 21.36
N ASP A 105 12.11 6.58 21.65
CA ASP A 105 11.43 6.00 22.81
C ASP A 105 10.78 4.68 22.37
N ARG A 106 11.24 3.56 22.94
CA ARG A 106 10.68 2.22 22.77
C ARG A 106 10.06 1.77 24.08
N ASN A 107 8.76 1.95 24.24
CA ASN A 107 8.02 1.57 25.45
C ASN A 107 8.58 2.19 26.75
N GLY A 108 9.07 3.44 26.67
CA GLY A 108 9.67 4.15 27.82
C GLY A 108 11.18 3.91 27.98
N GLU A 109 11.82 3.18 27.07
CA GLU A 109 13.27 3.02 27.01
C GLU A 109 13.86 3.92 25.92
N ASP A 110 14.82 4.76 26.28
CA ASP A 110 15.54 5.62 25.34
C ASP A 110 16.66 4.83 24.66
N LEU A 111 16.55 4.69 23.33
CA LEU A 111 17.54 4.04 22.47
C LEU A 111 18.10 5.03 21.45
N SER A 112 19.28 4.73 20.89
CA SER A 112 19.89 5.55 19.85
C SER A 112 20.43 4.68 18.72
N PHE A 113 20.24 5.14 17.48
CA PHE A 113 20.65 4.45 16.26
C PHE A 113 21.26 5.42 15.27
N ASP A 114 22.29 4.98 14.55
CA ASP A 114 22.85 5.73 13.44
C ASP A 114 22.38 5.10 12.12
N LEU A 115 21.66 5.88 11.30
CA LEU A 115 21.07 5.45 10.04
C LEU A 115 21.76 6.17 8.89
N THR A 116 22.45 5.44 8.05
CA THR A 116 23.02 5.97 6.80
C THR A 116 22.09 5.61 5.65
N PRO A 117 21.56 6.59 4.92
CA PRO A 117 20.71 6.30 3.76
C PRO A 117 21.44 5.41 2.75
N ALA A 118 20.75 4.38 2.26
CA ALA A 118 21.28 3.45 1.27
C ALA A 118 20.19 3.09 0.24
N GLU A 119 20.60 2.51 -0.88
CA GLU A 119 19.67 1.86 -1.80
C GLU A 119 19.37 0.45 -1.28
N PHE A 120 18.09 0.07 -1.25
CA PHE A 120 17.64 -1.27 -0.86
C PHE A 120 16.41 -1.68 -1.67
N THR A 121 16.15 -2.98 -1.73
CA THR A 121 14.99 -3.51 -2.43
C THR A 121 13.98 -4.04 -1.42
N GLN A 122 12.74 -3.52 -1.50
CA GLN A 122 11.62 -3.92 -0.67
C GLN A 122 10.71 -4.88 -1.43
N LYS A 123 10.16 -5.86 -0.72
CA LYS A 123 9.04 -6.67 -1.20
C LYS A 123 7.72 -5.92 -1.07
N TYR A 124 6.85 -6.08 -2.07
CA TYR A 124 5.50 -5.54 -2.05
C TYR A 124 4.46 -6.56 -1.57
N VAL A 125 4.81 -7.84 -1.54
CA VAL A 125 3.91 -8.91 -1.10
C VAL A 125 4.59 -9.74 -0.03
N GLU A 126 3.92 -9.86 1.10
CA GLU A 126 4.26 -10.78 2.18
C GLU A 126 3.12 -11.76 2.42
N TYR A 127 3.44 -12.96 2.87
CA TYR A 127 2.43 -13.98 3.06
C TYR A 127 2.78 -14.95 4.19
N LYS A 128 1.75 -15.53 4.77
CA LYS A 128 1.86 -16.58 5.79
C LYS A 128 0.61 -17.45 5.81
N MET A 129 0.74 -18.65 6.36
CA MET A 129 -0.40 -19.49 6.68
C MET A 129 -0.92 -19.13 8.07
N LEU A 130 -2.19 -18.79 8.17
CA LEU A 130 -2.89 -18.61 9.45
C LEU A 130 -3.53 -19.93 9.90
N GLU A 131 -4.05 -19.95 11.13
CA GLU A 131 -4.84 -21.05 11.66
C GLU A 131 -6.02 -21.40 10.73
N GLY A 132 -6.43 -22.69 10.73
CA GLY A 132 -7.49 -23.17 9.85
C GLY A 132 -7.07 -23.36 8.38
N ASN A 133 -5.77 -23.29 8.08
CA ASN A 133 -5.21 -23.30 6.72
C ASN A 133 -5.72 -22.13 5.86
N VAL A 134 -5.77 -20.95 6.44
CA VAL A 134 -6.11 -19.72 5.74
C VAL A 134 -4.82 -19.08 5.22
N GLY A 135 -4.70 -18.92 3.91
CA GLY A 135 -3.61 -18.17 3.28
C GLY A 135 -3.82 -16.68 3.49
N TYR A 136 -2.90 -16.02 4.20
CA TYR A 136 -2.89 -14.56 4.35
C TYR A 136 -1.82 -13.97 3.45
N VAL A 137 -2.23 -12.98 2.64
CA VAL A 137 -1.34 -12.28 1.71
C VAL A 137 -1.53 -10.77 1.91
N SER A 138 -0.49 -10.09 2.38
CA SER A 138 -0.45 -8.64 2.50
C SER A 138 0.16 -8.04 1.25
N ILE A 139 -0.52 -7.07 0.65
CA ILE A 139 -0.08 -6.36 -0.56
C ILE A 139 0.10 -4.89 -0.20
N TYR A 140 1.33 -4.40 -0.28
CA TYR A 140 1.67 -3.04 0.14
C TYR A 140 1.64 -2.03 -1.00
N GLN A 141 1.81 -2.52 -2.25
CA GLN A 141 1.74 -1.72 -3.46
C GLN A 141 1.70 -2.61 -4.70
N PHE A 142 1.00 -2.18 -5.74
CA PHE A 142 0.98 -2.84 -7.05
C PHE A 142 2.15 -2.36 -7.92
N GLY A 143 3.38 -2.70 -7.52
CA GLY A 143 4.61 -2.45 -8.30
C GLY A 143 4.90 -3.54 -9.32
N TYR A 144 5.95 -3.37 -10.13
CA TYR A 144 6.31 -4.38 -11.16
C TYR A 144 6.69 -5.73 -10.56
N ASN A 145 7.42 -5.72 -9.43
CA ASN A 145 7.85 -6.95 -8.76
C ASN A 145 6.70 -7.66 -8.03
N SER A 146 5.63 -6.94 -7.68
CA SER A 146 4.50 -7.49 -6.92
C SER A 146 3.82 -8.66 -7.63
N VAL A 147 3.85 -8.69 -8.96
CA VAL A 147 3.22 -9.75 -9.77
C VAL A 147 3.87 -11.12 -9.52
N GLU A 148 5.20 -11.18 -9.55
CA GLU A 148 5.92 -12.43 -9.32
C GLU A 148 5.97 -12.82 -7.84
N GLU A 149 6.06 -11.84 -6.95
CA GLU A 149 5.96 -12.05 -5.51
C GLU A 149 4.58 -12.62 -5.14
N PHE A 150 3.50 -12.10 -5.75
CA PHE A 150 2.13 -12.60 -5.54
C PHE A 150 1.95 -14.01 -6.10
N ARG A 151 2.48 -14.28 -7.30
CA ARG A 151 2.49 -15.63 -7.89
C ARG A 151 3.16 -16.63 -6.96
N THR A 152 4.33 -16.27 -6.42
CA THR A 152 5.07 -17.10 -5.46
C THR A 152 4.24 -17.33 -4.20
N ALA A 153 3.63 -16.29 -3.63
CA ALA A 153 2.79 -16.39 -2.44
C ALA A 153 1.62 -17.36 -2.65
N LEU A 154 0.88 -17.22 -3.75
CA LEU A 154 -0.23 -18.12 -4.07
C LEU A 154 0.23 -19.57 -4.26
N THR A 155 1.32 -19.77 -5.00
CA THR A 155 1.86 -21.11 -5.27
C THR A 155 2.31 -21.82 -3.99
N ASP A 156 3.01 -21.11 -3.12
CA ASP A 156 3.51 -21.68 -1.86
C ASP A 156 2.36 -21.99 -0.89
N LEU A 157 1.36 -21.09 -0.80
CA LEU A 157 0.18 -21.32 0.03
C LEU A 157 -0.69 -22.46 -0.50
N GLU A 158 -0.86 -22.60 -1.82
CA GLU A 158 -1.53 -23.76 -2.43
C GLU A 158 -0.80 -25.06 -2.11
N ASN A 159 0.52 -25.09 -2.27
CA ASN A 159 1.36 -26.24 -1.95
C ASN A 159 1.32 -26.60 -0.45
N ALA A 160 1.18 -25.59 0.41
CA ALA A 160 1.00 -25.76 1.85
C ALA A 160 -0.43 -26.17 2.26
N GLY A 161 -1.37 -26.24 1.31
CA GLY A 161 -2.75 -26.71 1.54
C GLY A 161 -3.71 -25.63 2.04
N ALA A 162 -3.54 -24.38 1.63
CA ALA A 162 -4.50 -23.33 1.92
C ALA A 162 -5.91 -23.69 1.44
N LYS A 163 -6.91 -23.48 2.29
CA LYS A 163 -8.33 -23.78 2.02
C LYS A 163 -9.14 -22.53 1.68
N SER A 164 -8.70 -21.37 2.12
CA SER A 164 -9.30 -20.07 1.91
C SER A 164 -8.22 -18.99 1.95
N TYR A 165 -8.56 -17.77 1.53
CA TYR A 165 -7.59 -16.69 1.41
C TYR A 165 -8.09 -15.39 2.03
N ILE A 166 -7.17 -14.64 2.62
CA ILE A 166 -7.37 -13.24 3.03
C ILE A 166 -6.29 -12.40 2.34
N PHE A 167 -6.72 -11.43 1.55
CA PHE A 167 -5.86 -10.44 0.93
C PHE A 167 -5.97 -9.13 1.72
N ASP A 168 -4.85 -8.62 2.22
CA ASP A 168 -4.81 -7.39 2.99
C ASP A 168 -4.20 -6.28 2.14
N VAL A 169 -5.03 -5.31 1.78
CA VAL A 169 -4.65 -4.13 0.99
C VAL A 169 -4.84 -2.83 1.81
N ARG A 170 -4.82 -2.94 3.12
CA ARG A 170 -4.84 -1.76 3.98
C ARG A 170 -3.56 -0.93 3.78
N ASN A 171 -3.73 0.38 3.71
CA ASN A 171 -2.65 1.36 3.45
C ASN A 171 -1.93 1.15 2.09
N ASP A 172 -2.51 0.40 1.17
CA ASP A 172 -1.98 0.24 -0.18
C ASP A 172 -2.42 1.45 -1.06
N PRO A 173 -1.50 2.31 -1.51
CA PRO A 173 -1.84 3.49 -2.32
C PRO A 173 -2.22 3.15 -3.77
N GLY A 174 -2.21 1.87 -4.13
CA GLY A 174 -2.39 1.38 -5.49
C GLY A 174 -1.07 1.15 -6.21
N GLY A 175 -1.02 1.52 -7.47
CA GLY A 175 0.19 1.30 -8.28
C GLY A 175 -0.10 1.16 -9.77
N GLU A 176 0.61 0.23 -10.40
CA GLU A 176 0.57 0.01 -11.83
C GLU A 176 -0.66 -0.80 -12.25
N LEU A 177 -1.34 -0.31 -13.30
CA LEU A 177 -2.55 -0.92 -13.84
C LEU A 177 -2.32 -2.36 -14.35
N ASP A 178 -1.23 -2.58 -15.08
CA ASP A 178 -0.95 -3.89 -15.64
C ASP A 178 -0.55 -4.90 -14.55
N SER A 179 0.06 -4.42 -13.45
CA SER A 179 0.38 -5.25 -12.29
C SER A 179 -0.88 -5.74 -11.60
N VAL A 180 -1.83 -4.84 -11.26
CA VAL A 180 -3.08 -5.26 -10.62
C VAL A 180 -3.90 -6.19 -11.50
N CYS A 181 -3.99 -5.90 -12.82
CA CYS A 181 -4.69 -6.79 -13.75
C CYS A 181 -4.07 -8.19 -13.80
N SER A 182 -2.73 -8.27 -13.78
CA SER A 182 -2.01 -9.55 -13.78
C SER A 182 -2.20 -10.32 -12.48
N MET A 183 -2.28 -9.63 -11.34
CA MET A 183 -2.54 -10.28 -10.04
C MET A 183 -3.99 -10.76 -9.93
N VAL A 184 -4.96 -9.98 -10.40
CA VAL A 184 -6.37 -10.42 -10.48
C VAL A 184 -6.53 -11.63 -11.42
N ASP A 185 -5.84 -11.63 -12.56
CA ASP A 185 -5.86 -12.75 -13.55
C ASP A 185 -5.49 -14.10 -12.89
N MET A 186 -4.63 -14.12 -11.86
CA MET A 186 -4.28 -15.33 -11.12
C MET A 186 -5.39 -15.89 -10.23
N LEU A 187 -6.47 -15.14 -10.03
CA LEU A 187 -7.54 -15.47 -9.07
C LEU A 187 -8.92 -15.65 -9.72
N VAL A 188 -9.13 -15.10 -10.92
CA VAL A 188 -10.44 -15.10 -11.59
C VAL A 188 -10.44 -16.01 -12.81
N LYS A 189 -11.62 -16.44 -13.26
CA LYS A 189 -11.70 -17.33 -14.41
C LYS A 189 -11.28 -16.65 -15.69
N LYS A 190 -10.57 -17.37 -16.53
CA LYS A 190 -10.20 -16.93 -17.87
C LYS A 190 -11.42 -16.41 -18.65
N GLY A 191 -11.26 -15.23 -19.25
CA GLY A 191 -12.28 -14.54 -20.03
C GLY A 191 -13.20 -13.60 -19.25
N GLU A 192 -13.12 -13.59 -17.91
CA GLU A 192 -13.84 -12.61 -17.09
C GLU A 192 -13.30 -11.19 -17.32
N VAL A 193 -14.19 -10.21 -17.25
CA VAL A 193 -13.83 -8.78 -17.29
C VAL A 193 -13.23 -8.39 -15.94
N ILE A 194 -11.95 -8.00 -15.95
CA ILE A 194 -11.28 -7.51 -14.73
C ILE A 194 -11.71 -6.07 -14.47
N ILE A 195 -11.62 -5.21 -15.49
CA ILE A 195 -11.90 -3.78 -15.38
C ILE A 195 -12.21 -3.18 -16.75
N THR A 196 -13.01 -2.12 -16.79
CA THR A 196 -13.19 -1.26 -17.94
C THR A 196 -12.54 0.10 -17.70
N ILE A 197 -11.84 0.62 -18.69
CA ILE A 197 -11.12 1.88 -18.69
C ILE A 197 -11.74 2.78 -19.73
N GLU A 198 -12.24 3.95 -19.32
CA GLU A 198 -12.84 4.93 -20.23
C GLU A 198 -12.01 6.21 -20.26
N GLY A 199 -11.41 6.49 -21.40
CA GLY A 199 -10.79 7.77 -21.72
C GLY A 199 -11.76 8.67 -22.51
N LYS A 200 -11.32 9.89 -22.82
CA LYS A 200 -12.16 10.87 -23.55
C LYS A 200 -12.74 10.33 -24.87
N ASN A 201 -11.97 9.51 -25.60
CA ASN A 201 -12.34 9.02 -26.93
C ASN A 201 -12.05 7.52 -27.11
N SER A 202 -11.88 6.78 -26.01
CA SER A 202 -11.50 5.37 -26.05
C SER A 202 -12.11 4.63 -24.88
N THR A 203 -12.51 3.40 -25.12
CA THR A 203 -12.85 2.43 -24.06
C THR A 203 -11.97 1.21 -24.26
N GLU A 204 -11.35 0.75 -23.20
CA GLU A 204 -10.54 -0.47 -23.17
C GLU A 204 -11.06 -1.36 -22.05
N THR A 205 -11.24 -2.65 -22.33
CA THR A 205 -11.63 -3.65 -21.32
C THR A 205 -10.48 -4.63 -21.14
N LYS A 206 -10.02 -4.80 -19.90
CA LYS A 206 -9.04 -5.82 -19.53
C LYS A 206 -9.77 -7.10 -19.13
N TYR A 207 -9.30 -8.21 -19.67
CA TYR A 207 -9.85 -9.54 -19.44
C TYR A 207 -8.81 -10.44 -18.81
N ALA A 208 -9.25 -11.39 -18.00
CA ALA A 208 -8.43 -12.50 -17.53
C ALA A 208 -8.00 -13.38 -18.72
N LYS A 209 -6.72 -13.70 -18.78
CA LYS A 209 -6.08 -14.37 -19.93
C LYS A 209 -5.75 -15.84 -19.66
N GLU A 210 -5.49 -16.16 -18.39
CA GLU A 210 -5.03 -17.46 -17.94
C GLU A 210 -6.06 -18.14 -17.04
N ASP A 211 -5.89 -19.43 -16.80
CA ASP A 211 -6.66 -20.12 -15.76
C ASP A 211 -6.12 -19.71 -14.37
N PRO A 212 -6.98 -19.52 -13.37
CA PRO A 212 -6.57 -19.03 -12.07
C PRO A 212 -5.68 -20.04 -11.32
N ILE A 213 -4.69 -19.54 -10.58
CA ILE A 213 -3.88 -20.34 -9.64
C ILE A 213 -4.76 -20.81 -8.49
N VAL A 214 -5.62 -19.93 -7.96
CA VAL A 214 -6.57 -20.24 -6.88
C VAL A 214 -7.98 -20.20 -7.44
N SER A 215 -8.72 -21.30 -7.30
CA SER A 215 -10.08 -21.41 -7.82
C SER A 215 -11.04 -22.04 -6.79
N GLY A 216 -12.25 -21.49 -6.70
CA GLY A 216 -13.35 -22.05 -5.91
C GLY A 216 -13.15 -22.06 -4.39
N LYS A 217 -12.19 -21.29 -3.88
CA LYS A 217 -11.93 -21.15 -2.45
C LYS A 217 -12.54 -19.85 -1.91
N PRO A 218 -13.05 -19.84 -0.67
CA PRO A 218 -13.51 -18.62 -0.01
C PRO A 218 -12.41 -17.57 0.06
N MET A 219 -12.76 -16.31 -0.19
CA MET A 219 -11.84 -15.19 -0.16
C MET A 219 -12.42 -14.02 0.65
N ALA A 220 -11.57 -13.31 1.35
CA ALA A 220 -11.86 -12.01 1.93
C ALA A 220 -10.80 -10.99 1.55
N VAL A 221 -11.18 -9.72 1.50
CA VAL A 221 -10.25 -8.60 1.27
C VAL A 221 -10.39 -7.63 2.43
N VAL A 222 -9.25 -7.32 3.10
CA VAL A 222 -9.24 -6.36 4.21
C VAL A 222 -8.79 -5.01 3.69
N VAL A 223 -9.61 -3.98 3.96
CA VAL A 223 -9.46 -2.63 3.41
C VAL A 223 -9.57 -1.56 4.49
N ASN A 224 -9.04 -0.36 4.21
CA ASN A 224 -9.24 0.84 5.03
C ASN A 224 -9.32 2.11 4.18
N GLY A 225 -9.47 3.27 4.83
CA GLY A 225 -9.56 4.58 4.16
C GLY A 225 -8.30 4.97 3.35
N SER A 226 -7.20 4.26 3.51
CA SER A 226 -5.96 4.42 2.74
C SER A 226 -5.76 3.32 1.69
N THR A 227 -6.76 2.49 1.44
CA THR A 227 -6.84 1.59 0.28
C THR A 227 -7.25 2.42 -0.93
N VAL A 228 -6.37 2.58 -1.93
CA VAL A 228 -6.53 3.58 -3.00
C VAL A 228 -6.31 2.98 -4.39
N SER A 229 -7.08 3.43 -5.40
CA SER A 229 -6.79 3.22 -6.84
C SER A 229 -6.69 1.72 -7.22
N ALA A 230 -5.51 1.21 -7.64
CA ALA A 230 -5.30 -0.19 -8.01
C ALA A 230 -5.71 -1.17 -6.90
N ALA A 231 -5.55 -0.80 -5.63
CA ALA A 231 -6.00 -1.60 -4.49
C ALA A 231 -7.53 -1.69 -4.42
N GLU A 232 -8.25 -0.61 -4.80
CA GLU A 232 -9.71 -0.63 -4.93
C GLU A 232 -10.17 -1.46 -6.14
N MET A 233 -9.40 -1.42 -7.25
CA MET A 233 -9.64 -2.28 -8.41
C MET A 233 -9.49 -3.76 -8.05
N PHE A 234 -8.40 -4.13 -7.38
CA PHE A 234 -8.19 -5.50 -6.89
C PHE A 234 -9.35 -5.96 -6.01
N THR A 235 -9.73 -5.14 -5.03
CA THR A 235 -10.82 -5.41 -4.11
C THR A 235 -12.15 -5.61 -4.84
N SER A 236 -12.51 -4.66 -5.73
CA SER A 236 -13.78 -4.74 -6.48
C SER A 236 -13.83 -5.92 -7.42
N SER A 237 -12.71 -6.24 -8.10
CA SER A 237 -12.65 -7.40 -8.99
C SER A 237 -12.88 -8.71 -8.25
N LEU A 238 -12.26 -8.90 -7.08
CA LEU A 238 -12.47 -10.12 -6.28
C LEU A 238 -13.87 -10.20 -5.69
N ARG A 239 -14.45 -9.09 -5.25
CA ARG A 239 -15.84 -9.04 -4.80
C ARG A 239 -16.80 -9.40 -5.93
N ASP A 240 -16.65 -8.77 -7.10
CA ASP A 240 -17.57 -8.91 -8.22
C ASP A 240 -17.48 -10.28 -8.90
N LEU A 241 -16.28 -10.87 -9.00
CA LEU A 241 -16.03 -12.09 -9.77
C LEU A 241 -15.92 -13.36 -8.92
N ASN A 242 -15.39 -13.24 -7.71
CA ASN A 242 -15.16 -14.39 -6.82
C ASN A 242 -16.11 -14.42 -5.61
N GLY A 243 -16.93 -13.38 -5.41
CA GLY A 243 -17.76 -13.25 -4.22
C GLY A 243 -16.94 -13.06 -2.94
N ALA A 244 -15.76 -12.46 -3.05
CA ALA A 244 -14.92 -12.17 -1.88
C ALA A 244 -15.63 -11.20 -0.93
N THR A 245 -15.58 -11.49 0.36
CA THR A 245 -16.13 -10.61 1.41
C THR A 245 -15.17 -9.47 1.67
N VAL A 246 -15.61 -8.24 1.53
CA VAL A 246 -14.82 -7.04 1.83
C VAL A 246 -15.03 -6.67 3.30
N VAL A 247 -13.93 -6.55 4.06
CA VAL A 247 -13.94 -6.29 5.51
C VAL A 247 -13.10 -5.08 5.85
N GLY A 248 -13.56 -4.22 6.73
CA GLY A 248 -12.79 -3.08 7.23
C GLY A 248 -13.52 -1.77 7.13
N GLU A 249 -12.93 -0.76 6.52
CA GLU A 249 -13.45 0.60 6.43
C GLU A 249 -13.67 1.01 4.97
N GLN A 250 -14.52 2.04 4.77
CA GLN A 250 -14.73 2.67 3.47
C GLN A 250 -13.38 3.01 2.82
N THR A 251 -13.18 2.62 1.56
CA THR A 251 -11.95 2.92 0.82
C THR A 251 -11.93 4.36 0.32
N TYR A 252 -10.80 4.80 -0.22
CA TYR A 252 -10.54 6.19 -0.60
C TYR A 252 -11.45 6.73 -1.71
N GLY A 253 -11.74 5.94 -2.74
CA GLY A 253 -12.56 6.37 -3.88
C GLY A 253 -11.76 7.02 -5.01
N LYS A 254 -10.63 6.46 -5.42
CA LYS A 254 -9.87 6.93 -6.58
C LYS A 254 -10.12 6.04 -7.80
N GLY A 255 -11.24 6.27 -8.48
CA GLY A 255 -11.63 5.58 -9.72
C GLY A 255 -11.11 6.23 -10.99
N ILE A 256 -10.00 7.00 -10.93
CA ILE A 256 -9.39 7.70 -12.07
C ILE A 256 -7.91 7.37 -12.19
N GLY A 257 -7.41 7.42 -13.42
CA GLY A 257 -6.01 7.15 -13.71
C GLY A 257 -5.34 8.27 -14.49
N GLN A 258 -4.04 8.39 -14.27
CA GLN A 258 -3.20 9.42 -14.85
C GLN A 258 -2.27 8.84 -15.91
N THR A 259 -1.99 9.66 -16.92
CA THR A 259 -0.93 9.41 -17.90
C THR A 259 0.22 10.36 -17.61
N THR A 260 1.43 9.84 -17.64
CA THR A 260 2.65 10.65 -17.56
C THR A 260 3.23 10.85 -18.95
N ARG A 261 3.63 12.08 -19.27
CA ARG A 261 4.30 12.43 -20.51
C ARG A 261 5.56 13.20 -20.26
N GLN A 262 6.63 12.82 -20.98
CA GLN A 262 7.87 13.58 -21.00
C GLN A 262 7.72 14.85 -21.85
N LEU A 263 8.26 15.94 -21.34
CA LEU A 263 8.32 17.22 -22.01
C LEU A 263 9.65 17.37 -22.78
N SER A 264 9.75 18.39 -23.64
CA SER A 264 10.91 18.59 -24.51
C SER A 264 12.20 18.94 -23.75
N ASP A 265 12.10 19.41 -22.51
CA ASP A 265 13.21 19.70 -21.61
C ASP A 265 13.65 18.51 -20.76
N GLY A 266 13.00 17.33 -20.96
CA GLY A 266 13.27 16.11 -20.24
C GLY A 266 12.44 15.92 -18.96
N SER A 267 11.78 16.96 -18.46
CA SER A 267 10.86 16.88 -17.32
C SER A 267 9.57 16.13 -17.68
N TYR A 268 8.70 15.91 -16.70
CA TYR A 268 7.48 15.12 -16.90
C TYR A 268 6.26 15.85 -16.36
N ILE A 269 5.12 15.59 -17.01
CA ILE A 269 3.81 16.02 -16.55
C ILE A 269 2.91 14.79 -16.41
N LYS A 270 2.27 14.65 -15.25
CA LYS A 270 1.24 13.64 -14.97
C LYS A 270 -0.10 14.35 -14.91
N PHE A 271 -1.13 13.80 -15.54
CA PHE A 271 -2.49 14.36 -15.55
C PHE A 271 -3.52 13.26 -15.76
N THR A 272 -4.75 13.48 -15.26
CA THR A 272 -5.84 12.55 -15.36
C THR A 272 -6.34 12.42 -16.81
N THR A 273 -6.46 11.18 -17.31
CA THR A 273 -6.84 10.89 -18.70
C THR A 273 -7.96 9.88 -18.82
N PHE A 274 -8.27 9.11 -17.79
CA PHE A 274 -9.26 8.04 -17.86
C PHE A 274 -9.90 7.74 -16.50
N ARG A 275 -11.03 7.03 -16.56
CA ARG A 275 -11.75 6.49 -15.40
C ARG A 275 -11.70 4.97 -15.43
N TYR A 276 -11.78 4.37 -14.25
CA TYR A 276 -11.95 2.95 -14.07
C TYR A 276 -13.37 2.61 -13.67
N PHE A 277 -13.84 1.47 -14.17
CA PHE A 277 -15.11 0.88 -13.76
C PHE A 277 -14.86 -0.56 -13.33
N THR A 278 -15.54 -1.02 -12.28
CA THR A 278 -15.42 -2.40 -11.78
C THR A 278 -15.79 -3.42 -12.86
N ALA A 279 -15.62 -4.72 -12.59
CA ALA A 279 -16.06 -5.78 -13.47
C ALA A 279 -17.56 -5.67 -13.82
N ASN A 280 -18.38 -5.23 -12.88
CA ASN A 280 -19.81 -4.97 -13.06
C ASN A 280 -20.13 -3.54 -13.59
N HIS A 281 -19.11 -2.85 -14.09
CA HIS A 281 -19.23 -1.50 -14.68
C HIS A 281 -19.76 -0.44 -13.70
N VAL A 282 -19.35 -0.52 -12.42
CA VAL A 282 -19.70 0.47 -11.39
C VAL A 282 -18.57 1.49 -11.25
N ASP A 283 -18.91 2.79 -11.24
CA ASP A 283 -17.99 3.89 -10.95
C ASP A 283 -17.87 4.06 -9.43
N PHE A 284 -16.67 3.89 -8.89
CA PHE A 284 -16.37 4.10 -7.48
C PHE A 284 -15.63 5.42 -7.21
N ASN A 285 -15.43 6.25 -8.23
CA ASN A 285 -14.69 7.50 -8.10
C ASN A 285 -15.42 8.51 -7.21
N GLY A 286 -14.72 9.03 -6.19
CA GLY A 286 -15.25 9.97 -5.20
C GLY A 286 -16.14 9.34 -4.13
N VAL A 287 -16.41 8.03 -4.22
CA VAL A 287 -17.24 7.29 -3.27
C VAL A 287 -16.45 6.21 -2.54
N GLY A 288 -15.59 5.47 -3.25
CA GLY A 288 -14.89 4.29 -2.74
C GLY A 288 -15.77 3.04 -2.69
N LEU A 289 -15.23 2.01 -2.07
CA LEU A 289 -15.89 0.73 -1.87
C LEU A 289 -16.35 0.62 -0.41
N THR A 290 -17.63 0.43 -0.20
CA THR A 290 -18.17 0.14 1.14
C THR A 290 -17.90 -1.33 1.46
N PRO A 291 -17.31 -1.65 2.62
CA PRO A 291 -17.13 -3.02 3.07
C PRO A 291 -18.47 -3.75 3.28
N ASP A 292 -18.46 -5.07 3.09
CA ASP A 292 -19.60 -5.93 3.44
C ASP A 292 -19.70 -6.12 4.96
N ILE A 293 -18.55 -6.08 5.64
CA ILE A 293 -18.43 -6.13 7.10
C ILE A 293 -17.62 -4.91 7.55
N GLU A 294 -18.30 -3.92 8.11
CA GLU A 294 -17.66 -2.72 8.64
C GLU A 294 -17.03 -3.00 10.01
N VAL A 295 -15.71 -2.77 10.11
CA VAL A 295 -14.94 -2.88 11.34
C VAL A 295 -13.92 -1.76 11.39
N GLU A 296 -13.97 -0.94 12.43
CA GLU A 296 -12.99 0.11 12.67
C GLU A 296 -11.91 -0.34 13.67
N LEU A 297 -10.67 0.07 13.44
CA LEU A 297 -9.60 -0.07 14.42
C LEU A 297 -9.46 1.21 15.25
N SER A 298 -9.16 1.06 16.54
CA SER A 298 -8.75 2.19 17.38
C SER A 298 -7.47 2.84 16.84
N SER A 299 -7.24 4.11 17.15
CA SER A 299 -6.00 4.80 16.74
C SER A 299 -4.74 4.10 17.24
N GLU A 300 -4.77 3.49 18.43
CA GLU A 300 -3.66 2.71 18.98
C GLU A 300 -3.38 1.46 18.13
N LYS A 301 -4.41 0.70 17.75
CA LYS A 301 -4.26 -0.49 16.90
C LYS A 301 -3.82 -0.11 15.49
N ARG A 302 -4.32 0.99 14.92
CA ARG A 302 -3.87 1.51 13.61
C ARG A 302 -2.37 1.80 13.60
N ALA A 303 -1.84 2.43 14.65
CA ALA A 303 -0.42 2.77 14.76
C ALA A 303 0.50 1.53 14.82
N LYS A 304 -0.04 0.38 15.25
CA LYS A 304 0.68 -0.89 15.38
C LYS A 304 0.17 -1.97 14.43
N LEU A 305 -0.51 -1.59 13.35
CA LEU A 305 -1.25 -2.51 12.48
C LEU A 305 -0.44 -3.75 12.08
N TYR A 306 0.82 -3.57 11.71
CA TYR A 306 1.66 -4.67 11.23
C TYR A 306 2.30 -5.53 12.33
N GLU A 307 2.05 -5.22 13.61
CA GLU A 307 2.47 -6.02 14.77
C GLU A 307 1.32 -6.81 15.42
N LEU A 308 0.08 -6.48 15.06
CA LEU A 308 -1.08 -7.12 15.67
C LEU A 308 -1.14 -8.62 15.32
N SER A 309 -1.40 -9.44 16.33
CA SER A 309 -1.76 -10.84 16.12
C SER A 309 -3.16 -10.95 15.48
N LEU A 310 -3.54 -12.15 15.03
CA LEU A 310 -4.85 -12.39 14.45
C LEU A 310 -5.99 -11.98 15.40
N GLU A 311 -5.84 -12.26 16.70
CA GLU A 311 -6.87 -11.97 17.72
C GLU A 311 -6.91 -10.49 18.12
N GLU A 312 -5.79 -9.77 17.97
CA GLU A 312 -5.71 -8.34 18.30
C GLU A 312 -6.20 -7.46 17.16
N ASP A 313 -6.11 -7.93 15.91
CA ASP A 313 -6.58 -7.23 14.72
C ASP A 313 -8.05 -7.54 14.44
N ASP A 314 -8.95 -6.68 14.91
CA ASP A 314 -10.40 -6.88 14.79
C ASP A 314 -10.85 -7.04 13.33
N GLN A 315 -10.19 -6.35 12.38
CA GLN A 315 -10.49 -6.43 10.95
C GLN A 315 -10.02 -7.76 10.36
N LEU A 316 -8.78 -8.16 10.65
CA LEU A 316 -8.22 -9.44 10.19
C LEU A 316 -8.99 -10.62 10.80
N TYR A 317 -9.38 -10.53 12.08
CA TYR A 317 -10.17 -11.54 12.75
C TYR A 317 -11.57 -11.69 12.15
N ALA A 318 -12.21 -10.56 11.79
CA ALA A 318 -13.51 -10.58 11.09
C ALA A 318 -13.38 -11.20 9.69
N ALA A 319 -12.31 -10.90 8.96
CA ALA A 319 -12.04 -11.52 7.66
C ALA A 319 -11.77 -13.02 7.77
N TRP A 320 -11.04 -13.44 8.81
CA TRP A 320 -10.76 -14.85 9.09
C TRP A 320 -12.05 -15.65 9.37
N LYS A 321 -13.00 -15.06 10.12
CA LYS A 321 -14.34 -15.65 10.30
C LYS A 321 -15.13 -15.69 9.00
N ALA A 322 -15.06 -14.66 8.18
CA ALA A 322 -15.80 -14.56 6.92
C ALA A 322 -15.40 -15.65 5.91
N VAL A 323 -14.15 -16.13 5.96
CA VAL A 323 -13.69 -17.23 5.09
C VAL A 323 -13.99 -18.62 5.64
N GLY A 324 -14.88 -18.74 6.64
CA GLY A 324 -15.44 -20.01 7.12
C GLY A 324 -14.70 -20.66 8.28
N GLN A 325 -14.08 -19.84 9.11
CA GLN A 325 -13.42 -20.29 10.35
C GLN A 325 -14.26 -20.03 11.60
#